data_606d37bc98f7f5a4c3dc21f422476709
#
_entry.id   606d37bc98f7f5a4c3dc21f422476709
#
_cell.length_a   1.000
_cell.length_b   1.000
_cell.length_c   1.000
_cell.angle_alpha   90.00
_cell.angle_beta   90.00
_cell.angle_gamma   90.00
#
_symmetry.space_group_name_H-M   'P 1'
#
loop_
_entity.id
_entity.type
_entity.pdbx_description
1 polymer ?
#
loop_
_entity_poly.entity_id
_entity_poly.type
_entity_poly.pdbx_seq_one_letter_code
_entity_poly.pdbx_strand_id
1 'polypeptide(L)'
;TSFIIIDAQSVKNTDTAEHRGYDGGKRISGIKRHLAVDINGLPQAIHITTANVSDRNGASAMLALNSGHLQQVKSVLVDGGYTGSNFAADVYTNLNATVQVAKRNELHKFEVLPQRWI
;
A
#
# COMPACT_ATOMS: atom_id res chain seq x y z
N THR A 1 10.12 -0.83 13.35
CA THR A 1 10.56 -1.79 12.35
C THR A 1 11.39 -1.11 11.27
N SER A 2 12.36 -1.84 10.74
CA SER A 2 13.23 -1.29 9.70
C SER A 2 12.82 -1.70 8.30
N PHE A 3 11.84 -2.55 8.17
CA PHE A 3 11.44 -3.13 6.89
C PHE A 3 9.91 -3.19 6.84
N ILE A 4 9.33 -2.68 5.76
CA ILE A 4 7.90 -2.78 5.57
C ILE A 4 7.59 -3.30 4.16
N ILE A 5 6.43 -3.89 4.03
CA ILE A 5 5.90 -4.38 2.76
C ILE A 5 4.65 -3.56 2.46
N ILE A 6 4.60 -2.99 1.27
CA ILE A 6 3.48 -2.16 0.88
C ILE A 6 2.68 -2.86 -0.20
N ASP A 7 1.37 -2.85 -0.05
CA ASP A 7 0.46 -3.40 -1.02
C ASP A 7 -0.86 -2.64 -0.96
N ALA A 8 -1.69 -2.86 -1.95
CA ALA A 8 -2.99 -2.22 -2.02
C ALA A 8 -4.04 -3.25 -2.34
N GLN A 9 -5.23 -3.07 -1.78
CA GLN A 9 -6.37 -3.93 -2.03
C GLN A 9 -7.55 -3.07 -2.42
N SER A 10 -8.20 -3.43 -3.51
CA SER A 10 -9.45 -2.81 -3.89
C SER A 10 -10.59 -3.54 -3.19
N VAL A 11 -11.46 -2.80 -2.55
CA VAL A 11 -12.58 -3.36 -1.82
C VAL A 11 -13.85 -2.80 -2.42
N LYS A 12 -14.69 -3.68 -2.94
CA LYS A 12 -15.95 -3.26 -3.47
C LYS A 12 -16.89 -2.98 -2.30
N ASN A 13 -17.44 -1.78 -2.30
CA ASN A 13 -18.30 -1.37 -1.20
C ASN A 13 -19.75 -1.50 -1.59
N THR A 14 -20.30 -2.69 -1.45
CA THR A 14 -21.68 -2.94 -1.84
C THR A 14 -22.69 -2.28 -0.92
N ASP A 15 -22.32 -2.08 0.32
CA ASP A 15 -23.23 -1.50 1.30
C ASP A 15 -23.61 -0.08 1.01
N THR A 16 -22.70 0.65 0.38
CA THR A 16 -22.94 2.06 0.08
C THR A 16 -23.04 2.32 -1.40
N ALA A 17 -23.22 1.27 -2.20
CA ALA A 17 -23.22 1.43 -3.63
C ALA A 17 -24.25 2.44 -4.10
N GLU A 18 -25.45 2.40 -3.56
CA GLU A 18 -26.48 3.33 -3.92
C GLU A 18 -26.25 4.71 -3.37
N HIS A 19 -25.64 4.80 -2.22
CA HIS A 19 -25.35 6.09 -1.61
C HIS A 19 -24.23 6.83 -2.32
N ARG A 20 -23.28 6.07 -2.80
CA ARG A 20 -22.22 6.66 -3.58
C ARG A 20 -22.75 7.25 -4.84
N GLY A 21 -23.95 6.87 -5.16
CA GLY A 21 -24.45 7.29 -6.40
C GLY A 21 -23.49 6.83 -7.44
N TYR A 22 -23.76 5.72 -7.99
CA TYR A 22 -22.91 5.18 -9.01
C TYR A 22 -22.42 6.29 -9.93
N ASP A 23 -21.16 6.42 -10.05
CA ASP A 23 -20.58 7.41 -10.94
C ASP A 23 -20.54 6.80 -12.32
N GLY A 24 -21.62 6.94 -13.04
CA GLY A 24 -21.87 6.21 -14.26
C GLY A 24 -20.74 6.19 -15.26
N GLY A 25 -20.02 7.26 -15.39
CA GLY A 25 -18.98 7.32 -16.38
C GLY A 25 -17.73 6.59 -15.97
N LYS A 26 -17.50 6.41 -14.69
CA LYS A 26 -16.20 5.98 -14.21
C LYS A 26 -16.10 4.56 -13.77
N ARG A 27 -17.21 3.94 -13.51
CA ARG A 27 -17.19 2.55 -13.06
C ARG A 27 -16.49 2.33 -11.74
N ILE A 28 -16.33 3.37 -10.96
CA ILE A 28 -15.66 3.26 -9.67
C ILE A 28 -16.71 2.91 -8.64
N SER A 29 -16.59 1.75 -8.04
CA SER A 29 -17.59 1.28 -7.12
C SER A 29 -16.98 0.76 -5.83
N GLY A 30 -15.89 1.32 -5.41
CA GLY A 30 -15.26 0.85 -4.20
C GLY A 30 -14.19 1.78 -3.70
N ILE A 31 -13.49 1.29 -2.73
CA ILE A 31 -12.35 1.99 -2.14
C ILE A 31 -11.12 1.13 -2.30
N LYS A 32 -9.98 1.74 -2.09
CA LYS A 32 -8.71 1.04 -2.11
C LYS A 32 -8.02 1.27 -0.78
N ARG A 33 -7.54 0.19 -0.19
CA ARG A 33 -6.73 0.26 1.02
C ARG A 33 -5.28 0.13 0.65
N HIS A 34 -4.50 1.10 1.06
CA HIS A 34 -3.05 1.05 0.92
C HIS A 34 -2.51 0.70 2.28
N LEU A 35 -1.70 -0.34 2.35
CA LEU A 35 -1.30 -0.92 3.63
C LEU A 35 0.20 -1.16 3.65
N ALA A 36 0.82 -0.80 4.74
CA ALA A 36 2.22 -1.13 5.03
C ALA A 36 2.24 -2.04 6.23
N VAL A 37 2.86 -3.19 6.10
CA VAL A 37 2.97 -4.17 7.19
C VAL A 37 4.43 -4.50 7.43
N ASP A 38 4.72 -4.97 8.64
CA ASP A 38 6.07 -5.47 8.93
C ASP A 38 6.18 -6.93 8.51
N ILE A 39 7.32 -7.53 8.78
CA ILE A 39 7.57 -8.90 8.34
C ILE A 39 6.65 -9.90 9.02
N ASN A 40 6.07 -9.54 10.12
CA ASN A 40 5.12 -10.39 10.83
C ASN A 40 3.68 -10.14 10.40
N GLY A 41 3.47 -9.24 9.45
CA GLY A 41 2.14 -8.92 8.97
C GLY A 41 1.39 -7.90 9.79
N LEU A 42 2.04 -7.30 10.78
CA LEU A 42 1.39 -6.29 11.61
C LEU A 42 1.34 -4.96 10.87
N PRO A 43 0.16 -4.32 10.83
CA PRO A 43 0.03 -3.05 10.13
C PRO A 43 0.88 -1.97 10.76
N GLN A 44 1.59 -1.24 9.92
CA GLN A 44 2.38 -0.09 10.34
C GLN A 44 1.77 1.21 9.86
N ALA A 45 1.04 1.18 8.77
CA ALA A 45 0.35 2.35 8.24
C ALA A 45 -0.76 1.88 7.32
N ILE A 46 -1.81 2.68 7.22
CA ILE A 46 -2.92 2.41 6.33
C ILE A 46 -3.44 3.72 5.78
N HIS A 47 -3.91 3.69 4.54
CA HIS A 47 -4.50 4.87 3.90
C HIS A 47 -5.60 4.41 2.96
N ILE A 48 -6.73 5.07 3.03
CA ILE A 48 -7.91 4.71 2.25
C ILE A 48 -8.11 5.76 1.16
N THR A 49 -8.27 5.33 -0.05
CA THR A 49 -8.58 6.21 -1.17
C THR A 49 -9.77 5.66 -1.94
N THR A 50 -10.24 6.43 -2.91
CA THR A 50 -11.17 5.87 -3.89
C THR A 50 -10.41 4.91 -4.79
N ALA A 51 -11.12 3.97 -5.40
CA ALA A 51 -10.48 2.89 -6.13
C ALA A 51 -9.73 3.34 -7.38
N ASN A 52 -9.97 4.56 -7.84
CA ASN A 52 -9.30 5.07 -9.04
C ASN A 52 -7.91 5.63 -8.76
N VAL A 53 -7.53 5.79 -7.50
CA VAL A 53 -6.19 6.27 -7.17
C VAL A 53 -5.22 5.12 -7.41
N SER A 54 -4.10 5.41 -8.08
CA SER A 54 -3.12 4.37 -8.37
C SER A 54 -2.47 3.87 -7.09
N ASP A 55 -1.96 2.64 -7.15
CA ASP A 55 -1.30 2.05 -5.99
C ASP A 55 -0.11 2.90 -5.57
N ARG A 56 0.66 3.40 -6.52
CA ARG A 56 1.83 4.23 -6.23
C ARG A 56 1.44 5.54 -5.57
N ASN A 57 0.43 6.21 -6.09
CA ASN A 57 0.01 7.50 -5.53
C ASN A 57 -0.56 7.33 -4.14
N GLY A 58 -1.36 6.29 -3.94
CA GLY A 58 -1.91 6.02 -2.61
C GLY A 58 -0.83 5.67 -1.60
N ALA A 59 0.15 4.88 -2.03
CA ALA A 59 1.25 4.51 -1.15
C ALA A 59 2.10 5.74 -0.80
N SER A 60 2.39 6.60 -1.77
CA SER A 60 3.16 7.81 -1.50
C SER A 60 2.44 8.71 -0.51
N ALA A 61 1.13 8.87 -0.66
CA ALA A 61 0.34 9.64 0.29
C ALA A 61 0.38 9.02 1.69
N MET A 62 0.26 7.71 1.77
CA MET A 62 0.33 6.99 3.04
C MET A 62 1.65 7.25 3.75
N LEU A 63 2.74 7.15 3.01
CA LEU A 63 4.07 7.36 3.59
C LEU A 63 4.26 8.80 4.04
N ALA A 64 3.76 9.75 3.27
CA ALA A 64 3.87 11.15 3.66
C ALA A 64 3.08 11.44 4.94
N LEU A 65 1.88 10.89 5.04
CA LEU A 65 1.04 11.10 6.21
C LEU A 65 1.60 10.43 7.46
N ASN A 66 2.35 9.37 7.30
CA ASN A 66 2.86 8.57 8.42
C ASN A 66 4.38 8.66 8.57
N SER A 67 5.01 9.63 7.93
CA SER A 67 6.47 9.68 7.90
C SER A 67 7.08 9.76 9.30
N GLY A 68 6.45 10.49 10.21
CA GLY A 68 6.97 10.56 11.57
C GLY A 68 6.94 9.23 12.29
N HIS A 69 5.93 8.43 12.00
CA HIS A 69 5.77 7.12 12.62
C HIS A 69 6.69 6.08 12.01
N LEU A 70 7.14 6.29 10.78
CA LEU A 70 7.91 5.29 10.03
C LEU A 70 9.39 5.64 9.92
N GLN A 71 9.92 6.44 10.82
CA GLN A 71 11.29 6.93 10.69
C GLN A 71 12.35 5.82 10.81
N GLN A 72 12.02 4.72 11.39
CA GLN A 72 12.97 3.61 11.52
C GLN A 72 13.03 2.71 10.29
N VAL A 73 12.12 2.92 9.35
CA VAL A 73 12.07 2.10 8.16
C VAL A 73 13.24 2.44 7.25
N LYS A 74 13.98 1.42 6.82
CA LYS A 74 15.11 1.58 5.92
C LYS A 74 14.88 0.94 4.57
N SER A 75 13.97 -0.02 4.49
CA SER A 75 13.68 -0.74 3.27
C SER A 75 12.17 -0.90 3.10
N VAL A 76 11.72 -0.68 1.88
CA VAL A 76 10.32 -0.82 1.51
C VAL A 76 10.24 -1.84 0.39
N LEU A 77 9.54 -2.95 0.64
CA LEU A 77 9.38 -4.01 -0.35
C LEU A 77 8.04 -3.83 -1.04
N VAL A 78 8.05 -3.87 -2.35
CA VAL A 78 6.85 -3.67 -3.17
C VAL A 78 6.87 -4.66 -4.34
N ASP A 79 5.71 -4.85 -4.97
CA ASP A 79 5.65 -5.64 -6.20
C ASP A 79 5.91 -4.76 -7.41
N GLY A 80 5.84 -5.36 -8.60
CA GLY A 80 6.17 -4.68 -9.84
C GLY A 80 5.26 -3.51 -10.19
N GLY A 81 4.10 -3.41 -9.57
CA GLY A 81 3.19 -2.30 -9.82
C GLY A 81 3.68 -0.98 -9.26
N TYR A 82 4.71 -1.01 -8.43
CA TYR A 82 5.27 0.19 -7.80
C TYR A 82 6.62 0.58 -8.40
N THR A 83 6.98 0.03 -9.53
CA THR A 83 8.25 0.40 -10.17
C THR A 83 8.19 1.83 -10.67
N GLY A 84 9.36 2.41 -10.82
CA GLY A 84 9.49 3.75 -11.35
C GLY A 84 10.24 4.67 -10.42
N SER A 85 10.93 5.63 -11.00
CA SER A 85 11.79 6.52 -10.23
C SER A 85 10.99 7.47 -9.35
N ASN A 86 9.76 7.81 -9.73
CA ASN A 86 8.97 8.75 -8.94
C ASN A 86 8.59 8.17 -7.59
N PHE A 87 8.16 6.90 -7.57
CA PHE A 87 7.81 6.27 -6.29
C PHE A 87 9.04 6.11 -5.42
N ALA A 88 10.15 5.68 -6.00
CA ALA A 88 11.40 5.53 -5.25
C ALA A 88 11.85 6.85 -4.65
N ALA A 89 11.70 7.95 -5.41
CA ALA A 89 12.06 9.27 -4.92
C ALA A 89 11.16 9.70 -3.77
N ASP A 90 9.86 9.40 -3.85
CA ASP A 90 8.94 9.72 -2.77
C ASP A 90 9.28 8.96 -1.49
N VAL A 91 9.64 7.69 -1.62
CA VAL A 91 10.02 6.88 -0.46
C VAL A 91 11.28 7.47 0.18
N TYR A 92 12.25 7.81 -0.63
CA TYR A 92 13.48 8.39 -0.11
C TYR A 92 13.21 9.73 0.56
N THR A 93 12.40 10.56 -0.05
CA THR A 93 12.10 11.89 0.49
C THR A 93 11.37 11.79 1.82
N ASN A 94 10.39 10.90 1.91
CA ASN A 94 9.56 10.79 3.11
C ASN A 94 10.21 10.00 4.24
N LEU A 95 10.93 8.94 3.91
CA LEU A 95 11.45 8.00 4.91
C LEU A 95 12.95 7.84 4.91
N ASN A 96 13.63 8.39 3.92
CA ASN A 96 15.07 8.14 3.75
C ASN A 96 15.33 6.62 3.62
N ALA A 97 14.44 5.93 2.95
CA ALA A 97 14.47 4.49 2.78
C ALA A 97 14.63 4.15 1.30
N THR A 98 15.03 2.92 1.02
CA THR A 98 15.18 2.42 -0.34
C THR A 98 14.03 1.50 -0.69
N VAL A 99 13.71 1.44 -1.97
CA VAL A 99 12.64 0.56 -2.48
C VAL A 99 13.28 -0.68 -3.07
N GLN A 100 12.72 -1.83 -2.70
CA GLN A 100 13.09 -3.11 -3.29
C GLN A 100 11.86 -3.68 -3.96
N VAL A 101 12.00 -4.06 -5.22
CA VAL A 101 10.88 -4.61 -5.98
C VAL A 101 11.02 -6.12 -5.99
N ALA A 102 10.02 -6.80 -5.51
CA ALA A 102 10.00 -8.26 -5.45
C ALA A 102 9.09 -8.81 -6.53
N LYS A 103 9.36 -10.03 -6.94
CA LYS A 103 8.46 -10.73 -7.81
C LYS A 103 7.19 -11.04 -7.03
N ARG A 104 6.07 -11.09 -7.74
CA ARG A 104 4.79 -11.28 -7.10
C ARG A 104 4.74 -12.51 -6.21
N ASN A 105 5.34 -13.61 -6.66
CA ASN A 105 5.32 -14.83 -5.87
C ASN A 105 6.14 -14.70 -4.59
N GLU A 106 7.20 -13.92 -4.62
CA GLU A 106 7.99 -13.68 -3.42
C GLU A 106 7.22 -12.86 -2.41
N LEU A 107 6.54 -11.83 -2.89
CA LEU A 107 5.74 -10.99 -2.02
C LEU A 107 4.60 -11.80 -1.40
N HIS A 108 4.02 -12.68 -2.16
CA HIS A 108 2.96 -13.54 -1.67
C HIS A 108 3.42 -14.43 -0.53
N LYS A 109 4.65 -14.89 -0.57
CA LYS A 109 5.20 -15.70 0.52
C LYS A 109 5.25 -14.92 1.83
N PHE A 110 5.60 -13.66 1.76
CA PHE A 110 5.61 -12.83 2.97
C PHE A 110 4.22 -12.66 3.53
N GLU A 111 3.21 -12.58 2.69
CA GLU A 111 1.85 -12.42 3.15
C GLU A 111 1.32 -13.69 3.82
N VAL A 112 1.71 -14.84 3.33
CA VAL A 112 1.21 -16.12 3.83
C VAL A 112 1.81 -16.48 5.18
N LEU A 113 3.08 -16.20 5.38
CA LEU A 113 3.76 -16.60 6.61
C LEU A 113 3.08 -16.11 7.88
N PRO A 114 2.70 -14.84 8.00
CA PRO A 114 2.03 -14.39 9.21
C PRO A 114 0.73 -15.13 9.49
N GLN A 115 0.00 -15.47 8.46
CA GLN A 115 -1.27 -16.17 8.63
C GLN A 115 -1.09 -17.55 9.19
N ARG A 116 0.01 -18.20 8.87
CA ARG A 116 0.28 -19.54 9.37
C ARG A 116 0.58 -19.56 10.84
N TRP A 117 1.01 -18.44 11.36
CA TRP A 117 1.42 -18.37 12.76
C TRP A 117 0.28 -18.00 13.67
N ILE A 118 -0.82 -17.64 13.09
CA ILE A 118 -2.03 -17.35 13.82
C ILE A 118 -2.95 -18.56 13.84
#